data_1e86a2c487d3d5a5a575ce7aabc7551b
#
_entry.id   1e86a2c487d3d5a5a575ce7aabc7551b
#
_cell.length_a   1.000
_cell.length_b   1.000
_cell.length_c   1.000
_cell.angle_alpha   90.00
_cell.angle_beta   90.00
_cell.angle_gamma   90.00
#
_symmetry.space_group_name_H-M   'P 1'
#
loop_
_entity.id
_entity.type
_entity.pdbx_description
1 polymer ?
#
loop_
_entity_poly.entity_id
_entity_poly.type
_entity_poly.pdbx_seq_one_letter_code
_entity_poly.pdbx_strand_id
1 'polypeptide(L)'
;IQNMDFDAVCLSVGQHKCDIAMAGLTIKPDREEYVSFSDSYYKASQKLIVTSDNTEFDDCKTADDVNKILQAKGSDMKIGFQTGTTGQFYCEGDADWGFTKLAMTSTGYKNGSLAVQDLLNGNLNYVIIDAAPAASITAALNAMQ
;
A
#
# COMPACT_ATOMS: atom_id res chain seq x y z
N ILE A 1 19.48 6.32 13.80
CA ILE A 1 18.38 5.93 12.87
C ILE A 1 18.33 4.41 12.80
N GLN A 2 17.16 3.84 12.99
CA GLN A 2 16.93 2.41 12.94
C GLN A 2 15.94 2.10 11.81
N ASN A 3 16.28 1.15 10.95
CA ASN A 3 15.41 0.66 9.89
C ASN A 3 14.69 -0.61 10.36
N MET A 4 13.40 -0.72 10.04
CA MET A 4 12.58 -1.87 10.44
C MET A 4 11.39 -2.05 9.49
N ASP A 5 10.70 -3.17 9.58
CA ASP A 5 9.47 -3.44 8.83
C ASP A 5 8.39 -2.41 9.23
N PHE A 6 7.62 -1.95 8.26
CA PHE A 6 6.69 -0.81 8.43
C PHE A 6 5.62 -1.08 9.50
N ASP A 7 5.11 -2.29 9.59
CA ASP A 7 4.11 -2.73 10.57
C ASP A 7 4.64 -2.75 12.01
N ALA A 8 5.98 -2.83 12.20
CA ALA A 8 6.62 -2.82 13.50
C ALA A 8 6.87 -1.41 14.08
N VAL A 9 6.74 -0.35 13.26
CA VAL A 9 7.19 1.01 13.62
C VAL A 9 6.44 1.56 14.82
N CYS A 10 5.10 1.59 14.79
CA CYS A 10 4.31 2.12 15.91
C CYS A 10 4.54 1.33 17.20
N LEU A 11 4.55 0.00 17.11
CA LEU A 11 4.76 -0.86 18.27
C LEU A 11 6.15 -0.65 18.89
N SER A 12 7.17 -0.38 18.09
CA SER A 12 8.53 -0.11 18.58
C SER A 12 8.62 1.16 19.42
N VAL A 13 7.86 2.21 19.06
CA VAL A 13 7.73 3.41 19.88
C VAL A 13 6.95 3.11 21.17
N GLY A 14 5.80 2.46 21.06
CA GLY A 14 4.98 2.07 22.22
C GLY A 14 5.72 1.17 23.23
N GLN A 15 6.67 0.35 22.76
CA GLN A 15 7.54 -0.50 23.59
C GLN A 15 8.82 0.21 24.05
N HIS A 16 8.98 1.51 23.84
CA HIS A 16 10.17 2.31 24.20
C HIS A 16 11.49 1.80 23.56
N LYS A 17 11.40 1.14 22.42
CA LYS A 17 12.59 0.75 21.63
C LYS A 17 13.13 1.90 20.78
N CYS A 18 12.27 2.87 20.50
CA CYS A 18 12.58 4.13 19.83
C CYS A 18 11.81 5.23 20.53
N ASP A 19 12.37 6.45 20.58
CA ASP A 19 11.71 7.61 21.18
C ASP A 19 10.69 8.25 20.23
N ILE A 20 10.99 8.26 18.92
CA ILE A 20 10.12 8.79 17.86
C ILE A 20 10.22 7.92 16.60
N ALA A 21 9.18 7.98 15.78
CA ALA A 21 9.14 7.38 14.45
C ALA A 21 8.77 8.42 13.38
N MET A 22 9.45 8.36 12.23
CA MET A 22 9.13 9.16 11.04
C MET A 22 9.10 8.23 9.82
N ALA A 23 7.90 7.82 9.41
CA ALA A 23 7.73 6.87 8.32
C ALA A 23 6.48 7.15 7.47
N GLY A 24 5.93 8.37 7.48
CA GLY A 24 4.69 8.68 6.76
C GLY A 24 3.49 7.87 7.28
N LEU A 25 3.48 7.58 8.57
CA LEU A 25 2.43 6.78 9.20
C LEU A 25 1.11 7.54 9.20
N THR A 26 0.06 6.92 8.72
CA THR A 26 -1.29 7.47 8.81
C THR A 26 -1.79 7.40 10.25
N ILE A 27 -2.41 8.48 10.73
CA ILE A 27 -3.10 8.53 12.03
C ILE A 27 -4.31 7.58 11.95
N LYS A 28 -4.36 6.61 12.88
CA LYS A 28 -5.44 5.61 12.94
C LYS A 28 -5.71 5.24 14.40
N PRO A 29 -6.98 5.05 14.81
CA PRO A 29 -7.35 4.78 16.21
C PRO A 29 -6.57 3.62 16.84
N ASP A 30 -6.41 2.51 16.16
CA ASP A 30 -5.65 1.35 16.64
C ASP A 30 -4.15 1.65 16.89
N ARG A 31 -3.57 2.59 16.15
CA ARG A 31 -2.20 3.06 16.38
C ARG A 31 -2.11 4.02 17.54
N GLU A 32 -3.15 4.83 17.76
CA GLU A 32 -3.22 5.79 18.88
C GLU A 32 -3.30 5.09 20.25
N GLU A 33 -3.64 3.79 20.28
CA GLU A 33 -3.54 2.98 21.49
C GLU A 33 -2.10 2.82 22.00
N TYR A 34 -1.11 2.94 21.11
CA TYR A 34 0.30 2.70 21.44
C TYR A 34 1.17 3.96 21.41
N VAL A 35 0.79 4.96 20.62
CA VAL A 35 1.59 6.15 20.36
C VAL A 35 0.73 7.40 20.25
N SER A 36 1.35 8.56 20.49
CA SER A 36 0.78 9.86 20.14
C SER A 36 1.34 10.34 18.81
N PHE A 37 0.49 10.93 17.98
CA PHE A 37 0.91 11.51 16.71
C PHE A 37 1.20 13.00 16.82
N SER A 38 2.14 13.47 16.01
CA SER A 38 2.34 14.90 15.75
C SER A 38 1.24 15.45 14.86
N ASP A 39 1.24 16.75 14.61
CA ASP A 39 0.48 17.33 13.51
C ASP A 39 0.91 16.69 12.17
N SER A 40 -0.03 16.61 11.23
CA SER A 40 0.24 16.04 9.91
C SER A 40 1.28 16.86 9.16
N TYR A 41 2.37 16.23 8.73
CA TYR A 41 3.46 16.86 7.98
C TYR A 41 3.53 16.42 6.51
N TYR A 42 2.74 15.43 6.10
CA TYR A 42 2.72 14.90 4.74
C TYR A 42 1.33 14.36 4.39
N LYS A 43 0.85 14.67 3.19
CA LYS A 43 -0.39 14.11 2.64
C LYS A 43 -0.06 12.92 1.76
N ALA A 44 -0.23 11.72 2.28
CA ALA A 44 -0.01 10.48 1.54
C ALA A 44 -1.17 10.16 0.56
N SER A 45 -0.88 9.35 -0.43
CA SER A 45 -1.86 8.72 -1.30
C SER A 45 -1.38 7.34 -1.73
N GLN A 46 -2.31 6.44 -2.06
CA GLN A 46 -2.00 5.14 -2.64
C GLN A 46 -1.94 5.23 -4.17
N LYS A 47 -1.12 4.41 -4.79
CA LYS A 47 -1.04 4.23 -6.24
C LYS A 47 -1.19 2.76 -6.59
N LEU A 48 -1.93 2.51 -7.65
CA LEU A 48 -1.98 1.20 -8.29
C LEU A 48 -0.86 1.09 -9.30
N ILE A 49 -0.08 0.01 -9.23
CA ILE A 49 0.95 -0.35 -10.21
C ILE A 49 0.44 -1.54 -11.00
N VAL A 50 0.55 -1.45 -12.31
CA VAL A 50 0.22 -2.49 -13.27
C VAL A 50 1.39 -2.68 -14.24
N THR A 51 1.40 -3.76 -15.00
CA THR A 51 2.36 -3.95 -16.10
C THR A 51 2.04 -3.00 -17.27
N SER A 52 3.04 -2.67 -18.07
CA SER A 52 2.90 -1.69 -19.17
C SER A 52 1.94 -2.13 -20.29
N ASP A 53 1.66 -3.42 -20.39
CA ASP A 53 0.70 -4.00 -21.33
C ASP A 53 -0.75 -4.04 -20.80
N ASN A 54 -0.94 -3.70 -19.53
CA ASN A 54 -2.28 -3.62 -18.95
C ASN A 54 -2.93 -2.28 -19.30
N THR A 55 -3.98 -2.33 -20.12
CA THR A 55 -4.74 -1.16 -20.60
C THR A 55 -6.08 -0.95 -19.88
N GLU A 56 -6.38 -1.76 -18.86
CA GLU A 56 -7.69 -1.71 -18.16
C GLU A 56 -8.02 -0.34 -17.55
N PHE A 57 -6.99 0.42 -17.19
CA PHE A 57 -7.13 1.68 -16.46
C PHE A 57 -6.87 2.93 -17.31
N ASP A 58 -6.62 2.77 -18.61
CA ASP A 58 -6.27 3.88 -19.51
C ASP A 58 -7.37 4.93 -19.62
N ASP A 59 -8.63 4.53 -19.55
CA ASP A 59 -9.79 5.42 -19.60
C ASP A 59 -10.18 6.00 -18.22
N CYS A 60 -9.53 5.57 -17.13
CA CYS A 60 -9.82 6.06 -15.79
C CYS A 60 -9.36 7.51 -15.62
N LYS A 61 -10.25 8.37 -15.18
CA LYS A 61 -9.99 9.80 -14.91
C LYS A 61 -9.96 10.11 -13.43
N THR A 62 -10.57 9.26 -12.62
CA THR A 62 -10.73 9.46 -11.19
C THR A 62 -10.35 8.20 -10.41
N ALA A 63 -10.08 8.35 -9.11
CA ALA A 63 -9.88 7.22 -8.21
C ALA A 63 -11.12 6.31 -8.14
N ASP A 64 -12.33 6.88 -8.28
CA ASP A 64 -13.58 6.12 -8.29
C ASP A 64 -13.69 5.20 -9.50
N ASP A 65 -13.16 5.60 -10.65
CA ASP A 65 -13.16 4.75 -11.85
C ASP A 65 -12.26 3.53 -11.62
N VAL A 66 -11.06 3.73 -11.07
CA VAL A 66 -10.16 2.64 -10.68
C VAL A 66 -10.81 1.74 -9.64
N ASN A 67 -11.42 2.32 -8.61
CA ASN A 67 -12.09 1.58 -7.55
C ASN A 67 -13.21 0.68 -8.08
N LYS A 68 -14.04 1.17 -9.00
CA LYS A 68 -15.10 0.38 -9.65
C LYS A 68 -14.55 -0.85 -10.39
N ILE A 69 -13.44 -0.68 -11.11
CA ILE A 69 -12.78 -1.78 -11.80
C ILE A 69 -12.28 -2.82 -10.80
N LEU A 70 -11.58 -2.39 -9.74
CA LEU A 70 -11.03 -3.30 -8.74
C LEU A 70 -12.12 -4.04 -7.95
N GLN A 71 -13.22 -3.37 -7.60
CA GLN A 71 -14.36 -3.97 -6.91
C GLN A 71 -15.12 -5.00 -7.76
N ALA A 72 -15.05 -4.91 -9.09
CA ALA A 72 -15.65 -5.85 -10.01
C ALA A 72 -14.81 -7.14 -10.23
N LYS A 73 -13.56 -7.19 -9.75
CA LYS A 73 -12.66 -8.35 -9.91
C LYS A 73 -13.01 -9.47 -8.94
N GLY A 74 -12.86 -10.69 -9.39
CA GLY A 74 -13.08 -11.91 -8.61
C GLY A 74 -11.79 -12.43 -7.92
N SER A 75 -11.92 -13.54 -7.22
CA SER A 75 -10.85 -14.18 -6.45
C SER A 75 -9.74 -14.82 -7.31
N ASP A 76 -9.95 -14.93 -8.61
CA ASP A 76 -8.95 -15.34 -9.62
C ASP A 76 -7.88 -14.27 -9.86
N MET A 77 -8.20 -13.00 -9.57
CA MET A 77 -7.25 -11.90 -9.67
C MET A 77 -6.50 -11.70 -8.34
N LYS A 78 -5.24 -11.28 -8.43
CA LYS A 78 -4.33 -11.17 -7.29
C LYS A 78 -3.78 -9.75 -7.17
N ILE A 79 -3.83 -9.20 -5.94
CA ILE A 79 -3.30 -7.88 -5.63
C ILE A 79 -2.28 -7.96 -4.47
N GLY A 80 -1.13 -7.31 -4.64
CA GLY A 80 -0.12 -7.19 -3.59
C GLY A 80 -0.16 -5.81 -2.94
N PHE A 81 0.24 -5.74 -1.67
CA PHE A 81 0.39 -4.49 -0.91
C PHE A 81 1.56 -4.59 0.07
N GLN A 82 2.01 -3.46 0.59
CA GLN A 82 2.95 -3.48 1.72
C GLN A 82 2.16 -3.64 3.03
N THR A 83 2.59 -4.61 3.85
CA THR A 83 1.96 -4.91 5.14
C THR A 83 1.98 -3.70 6.08
N GLY A 84 0.87 -3.47 6.77
CA GLY A 84 0.69 -2.37 7.73
C GLY A 84 0.33 -1.02 7.11
N THR A 85 0.23 -0.91 5.79
CA THR A 85 -0.09 0.35 5.11
C THR A 85 -1.59 0.52 4.83
N THR A 86 -1.98 1.73 4.44
CA THR A 86 -3.35 2.01 3.97
C THR A 86 -3.75 1.15 2.76
N GLY A 87 -2.77 0.72 1.95
CA GLY A 87 -3.00 -0.22 0.85
C GLY A 87 -3.53 -1.57 1.32
N GLN A 88 -3.04 -2.09 2.45
CA GLN A 88 -3.60 -3.28 3.09
C GLN A 88 -5.06 -3.06 3.49
N PHE A 89 -5.34 -1.98 4.20
CA PHE A 89 -6.70 -1.69 4.68
C PHE A 89 -7.69 -1.55 3.52
N TYR A 90 -7.26 -0.94 2.42
CA TYR A 90 -8.06 -0.87 1.20
C TYR A 90 -8.37 -2.26 0.62
N CYS A 91 -7.39 -3.17 0.55
CA CYS A 91 -7.57 -4.50 -0.02
C CYS A 91 -8.41 -5.42 0.88
N GLU A 92 -8.15 -5.41 2.18
CA GLU A 92 -8.73 -6.34 3.15
C GLU A 92 -10.02 -5.82 3.78
N GLY A 93 -10.33 -4.55 3.56
CA GLY A 93 -11.44 -3.86 4.18
C GLY A 93 -11.06 -3.25 5.53
N ASP A 94 -11.64 -2.11 5.84
CA ASP A 94 -11.44 -1.42 7.12
C ASP A 94 -12.67 -0.56 7.43
N ALA A 95 -13.33 -0.85 8.56
CA ALA A 95 -14.58 -0.20 8.94
C ALA A 95 -14.39 1.28 9.32
N ASP A 96 -13.26 1.63 9.96
CA ASP A 96 -12.97 3.00 10.39
C ASP A 96 -12.80 3.94 9.18
N TRP A 97 -12.34 3.38 8.07
CA TRP A 97 -12.10 4.11 6.82
C TRP A 97 -13.18 3.89 5.75
N GLY A 98 -14.16 3.04 6.07
CA GLY A 98 -15.25 2.70 5.15
C GLY A 98 -14.81 1.90 3.93
N PHE A 99 -13.67 1.20 4.01
CA PHE A 99 -13.20 0.35 2.92
C PHE A 99 -13.92 -1.00 2.92
N THR A 100 -14.51 -1.35 1.80
CA THR A 100 -15.06 -2.68 1.57
C THR A 100 -13.96 -3.60 1.05
N LYS A 101 -13.83 -4.78 1.67
CA LYS A 101 -12.87 -5.80 1.24
C LYS A 101 -13.03 -6.13 -0.25
N LEU A 102 -11.91 -6.18 -0.97
CA LEU A 102 -11.89 -6.65 -2.35
C LEU A 102 -12.12 -8.16 -2.41
N ALA A 103 -12.82 -8.63 -3.44
CA ALA A 103 -13.01 -10.07 -3.67
C ALA A 103 -11.73 -10.77 -4.18
N MET A 104 -10.76 -9.99 -4.66
CA MET A 104 -9.47 -10.49 -5.14
C MET A 104 -8.67 -11.19 -4.03
N THR A 105 -7.79 -12.11 -4.42
CA THR A 105 -6.79 -12.67 -3.51
C THR A 105 -5.72 -11.61 -3.22
N SER A 106 -5.58 -11.19 -1.96
CA SER A 106 -4.63 -10.18 -1.54
C SER A 106 -3.42 -10.79 -0.81
N THR A 107 -2.23 -10.24 -1.04
CA THR A 107 -0.97 -10.72 -0.45
C THR A 107 -0.16 -9.55 0.08
N GLY A 108 0.24 -9.64 1.37
CA GLY A 108 1.09 -8.65 2.03
C GLY A 108 2.58 -8.93 1.82
N TYR A 109 3.34 -7.87 1.58
CA TYR A 109 4.79 -7.89 1.41
C TYR A 109 5.46 -6.98 2.44
N LYS A 110 6.70 -7.30 2.83
CA LYS A 110 7.49 -6.47 3.76
C LYS A 110 7.81 -5.10 3.19
N ASN A 111 7.98 -5.01 1.87
CA ASN A 111 8.21 -3.74 1.17
C ASN A 111 7.62 -3.77 -0.24
N GLY A 112 7.45 -2.58 -0.83
CA GLY A 112 6.86 -2.42 -2.14
C GLY A 112 7.67 -3.03 -3.28
N SER A 113 9.00 -3.08 -3.18
CA SER A 113 9.85 -3.64 -4.23
C SER A 113 9.62 -5.14 -4.43
N LEU A 114 9.41 -5.89 -3.34
CA LEU A 114 9.09 -7.32 -3.42
C LEU A 114 7.73 -7.56 -4.09
N ALA A 115 6.73 -6.72 -3.75
CA ALA A 115 5.42 -6.80 -4.38
C ALA A 115 5.50 -6.54 -5.89
N VAL A 116 6.24 -5.49 -6.30
CA VAL A 116 6.40 -5.16 -7.72
C VAL A 116 7.21 -6.23 -8.46
N GLN A 117 8.20 -6.85 -7.82
CA GLN A 117 8.92 -7.96 -8.43
C GLN A 117 8.01 -9.17 -8.68
N ASP A 118 7.10 -9.48 -7.76
CA ASP A 118 6.10 -10.54 -7.97
C ASP A 118 5.07 -10.18 -9.04
N LEU A 119 4.73 -8.93 -9.20
CA LEU A 119 3.93 -8.44 -10.34
C LEU A 119 4.64 -8.71 -11.67
N LEU A 120 5.92 -8.35 -11.77
CA LEU A 120 6.72 -8.58 -12.99
C LEU A 120 6.94 -10.06 -13.29
N ASN A 121 6.98 -10.90 -12.27
CA ASN A 121 7.08 -12.36 -12.40
C ASN A 121 5.72 -13.02 -12.79
N GLY A 122 4.65 -12.24 -12.90
CA GLY A 122 3.31 -12.76 -13.23
C GLY A 122 2.59 -13.45 -12.06
N ASN A 123 3.09 -13.33 -10.83
CA ASN A 123 2.45 -13.89 -9.64
C ASN A 123 1.31 -13.03 -9.11
N LEU A 124 1.28 -11.74 -9.49
CA LEU A 124 0.24 -10.76 -9.17
C LEU A 124 -0.30 -10.12 -10.45
N ASN A 125 -1.51 -9.58 -10.38
CA ASN A 125 -2.11 -8.75 -11.44
C ASN A 125 -1.94 -7.25 -11.13
N TYR A 126 -1.94 -6.90 -9.85
CA TYR A 126 -1.91 -5.52 -9.37
C TYR A 126 -1.03 -5.39 -8.13
N VAL A 127 -0.46 -4.20 -7.92
CA VAL A 127 0.17 -3.81 -6.65
C VAL A 127 -0.34 -2.44 -6.23
N ILE A 128 -0.74 -2.30 -4.97
CA ILE A 128 -1.14 -1.03 -4.38
C ILE A 128 -0.17 -0.66 -3.26
N ILE A 129 0.50 0.48 -3.41
CA ILE A 129 1.46 1.01 -2.42
C ILE A 129 1.42 2.53 -2.40
N ASP A 130 2.08 3.14 -1.41
CA ASP A 130 2.20 4.60 -1.28
C ASP A 130 2.83 5.24 -2.52
N ALA A 131 2.38 6.45 -2.86
CA ALA A 131 2.74 7.13 -4.10
C ALA A 131 4.25 7.37 -4.26
N ALA A 132 4.95 7.75 -3.18
CA ALA A 132 6.38 8.04 -3.26
C ALA A 132 7.22 6.77 -3.55
N PRO A 133 7.09 5.65 -2.82
CA PRO A 133 7.76 4.41 -3.20
C PRO A 133 7.29 3.87 -4.55
N ALA A 134 6.01 3.99 -4.92
CA ALA A 134 5.53 3.59 -6.24
C ALA A 134 6.30 4.29 -7.35
N ALA A 135 6.41 5.63 -7.28
CA ALA A 135 7.14 6.42 -8.28
C ALA A 135 8.61 6.04 -8.36
N SER A 136 9.30 5.88 -7.22
CA SER A 136 10.71 5.48 -7.16
C SER A 136 10.96 4.11 -7.77
N ILE A 137 10.16 3.12 -7.40
CA ILE A 137 10.32 1.73 -7.86
C ILE A 137 10.06 1.63 -9.36
N THR A 138 8.95 2.22 -9.84
CA THR A 138 8.60 2.16 -11.27
C THR A 138 9.61 2.93 -12.13
N ALA A 139 10.10 4.09 -11.68
CA ALA A 139 11.14 4.82 -12.39
C ALA A 139 12.45 4.02 -12.51
N ALA A 140 12.88 3.36 -11.43
CA ALA A 140 14.07 2.53 -11.43
C ALA A 140 13.94 1.32 -12.38
N LEU A 141 12.79 0.65 -12.37
CA LEU A 141 12.53 -0.51 -13.23
C LEU A 141 12.42 -0.12 -14.71
N ASN A 142 11.71 0.96 -15.01
CA ASN A 142 11.57 1.44 -16.39
C ASN A 142 12.91 1.93 -16.99
N ALA A 143 13.85 2.41 -16.15
CA ALA A 143 15.19 2.79 -16.60
C ALA A 143 16.10 1.60 -16.91
N MET A 144 15.73 0.38 -16.50
CA MET A 144 16.49 -0.85 -16.77
C MET A 144 15.99 -1.61 -18.02
N GLN A 145 14.90 -1.17 -18.62
CA GLN A 145 14.37 -1.68 -19.88
C GLN A 145 14.92 -0.86 -21.07
#